data_7593f6664d3e98d438a46d9218eebfd8
#
_entry.id   7593f6664d3e98d438a46d9218eebfd8
#
_cell.length_a   1.000
_cell.length_b   1.000
_cell.length_c   1.000
_cell.angle_alpha   90.00
_cell.angle_beta   90.00
_cell.angle_gamma   90.00
#
_symmetry.space_group_name_H-M   'P 1'
#
loop_
_entity.id
_entity.type
_entity.pdbx_description
1 polymer ?
#
loop_
_entity_poly.entity_id
_entity_poly.type
_entity_poly.pdbx_seq_one_letter_code
_entity_poly.pdbx_strand_id
1 'polypeptide(L)'
;MQAPQYSADPQSIFTSEFIYNPFPILASLRNNSPISSIGNSGFYLISSFELIQEVLEREAEFSANLKGVLYRSDDGNPDCFDLSETGALDVIATADGADHTRHKKVLANAFTTKSVMQYETYIRKIANQEIEKIKVNGGGSCVDTIEKIPALVIAKLIGLPDTEYDDFMRWIMIGGAILAGEISADGLHYLAVETEKMSRYLFEKFDLLQNPNFRDQSLLSVLRGAFENGNITQEEAIGIAIILFGAGGESTSALMGSTIYHLASNPDLQNELRADNRLIIPFIEEVIRMSPPFRFHYRYVKSDCSLGGYKISSGDKLLLSWDSANRDEKLIDNPDEFSLRRKKPKNHMGFGRGAHFCIGATLARLEVKIFIETLLKSFDQFKLKNDPLYLNSIFVRRFTDLEIM
;
A
#
# COMPACT_ATOMS: atom_id res chain seq x y z
N MET A 1 -5.56 -36.90 -15.08
CA MET A 1 -5.42 -36.49 -13.68
C MET A 1 -6.36 -35.31 -13.50
N GLN A 2 -7.40 -35.46 -12.68
CA GLN A 2 -8.24 -34.31 -12.30
C GLN A 2 -7.36 -33.36 -11.50
N ALA A 3 -7.36 -32.04 -11.84
CA ALA A 3 -6.76 -31.03 -11.02
C ALA A 3 -7.36 -31.12 -9.61
N PRO A 4 -6.57 -30.93 -8.54
CA PRO A 4 -7.11 -30.93 -7.20
C PRO A 4 -8.21 -29.87 -7.14
N GLN A 5 -9.43 -30.28 -6.77
CA GLN A 5 -10.51 -29.37 -6.43
C GLN A 5 -10.07 -28.65 -5.14
N TYR A 6 -9.41 -27.50 -5.28
CA TYR A 6 -9.27 -26.59 -4.16
C TYR A 6 -10.69 -26.13 -3.79
N SER A 7 -11.17 -26.56 -2.66
CA SER A 7 -12.31 -25.95 -2.01
C SER A 7 -11.89 -24.50 -1.71
N ALA A 8 -12.36 -23.56 -2.53
CA ALA A 8 -12.04 -22.16 -2.35
C ALA A 8 -12.87 -21.64 -1.18
N ASP A 9 -12.36 -21.89 0.02
CA ASP A 9 -12.93 -21.34 1.24
C ASP A 9 -12.35 -19.93 1.46
N PRO A 10 -13.17 -18.86 1.41
CA PRO A 10 -12.72 -17.49 1.69
C PRO A 10 -12.10 -17.32 3.07
N GLN A 11 -12.41 -18.20 4.04
CA GLN A 11 -11.79 -18.19 5.37
C GLN A 11 -10.31 -18.53 5.33
N SER A 12 -9.83 -19.17 4.25
CA SER A 12 -8.41 -19.47 4.05
C SER A 12 -7.52 -18.22 3.95
N ILE A 13 -8.10 -17.02 3.87
CA ILE A 13 -7.36 -15.74 3.79
C ILE A 13 -6.30 -15.57 4.90
N PHE A 14 -6.50 -16.20 6.08
CA PHE A 14 -5.58 -16.17 7.20
C PHE A 14 -4.54 -17.29 7.21
N THR A 15 -4.59 -18.21 6.25
CA THR A 15 -3.63 -19.32 6.20
C THR A 15 -2.30 -18.88 5.61
N SER A 16 -1.21 -19.51 6.06
CA SER A 16 0.12 -19.28 5.48
C SER A 16 0.12 -19.56 3.97
N GLU A 17 -0.62 -20.56 3.50
CA GLU A 17 -0.77 -20.86 2.07
C GLU A 17 -1.32 -19.65 1.31
N PHE A 18 -2.40 -19.03 1.82
CA PHE A 18 -2.98 -17.82 1.19
C PHE A 18 -2.03 -16.63 1.27
N ILE A 19 -1.32 -16.45 2.38
CA ILE A 19 -0.38 -15.34 2.55
C ILE A 19 0.77 -15.45 1.54
N TYR A 20 1.32 -16.64 1.35
CA TYR A 20 2.44 -16.87 0.42
C TYR A 20 2.00 -16.98 -1.04
N ASN A 21 0.91 -17.72 -1.33
CA ASN A 21 0.42 -17.94 -2.69
C ASN A 21 -1.12 -17.95 -2.78
N PRO A 22 -1.78 -16.77 -2.76
CA PRO A 22 -3.24 -16.68 -2.82
C PRO A 22 -3.83 -17.02 -4.19
N PHE A 23 -3.02 -17.04 -5.24
CA PHE A 23 -3.47 -16.97 -6.63
C PHE A 23 -4.34 -18.14 -7.08
N PRO A 24 -4.07 -19.42 -6.72
CA PRO A 24 -4.96 -20.52 -7.06
C PRO A 24 -6.34 -20.39 -6.43
N ILE A 25 -6.41 -19.99 -5.16
CA ILE A 25 -7.66 -19.77 -4.44
C ILE A 25 -8.43 -18.59 -5.06
N LEU A 26 -7.76 -17.47 -5.30
CA LEU A 26 -8.37 -16.28 -5.91
C LEU A 26 -8.86 -16.56 -7.34
N ALA A 27 -8.15 -17.34 -8.14
CA ALA A 27 -8.60 -17.76 -9.47
C ALA A 27 -9.88 -18.59 -9.39
N SER A 28 -9.95 -19.54 -8.45
CA SER A 28 -11.16 -20.34 -8.21
C SER A 28 -12.33 -19.47 -7.77
N LEU A 29 -12.12 -18.53 -6.84
CA LEU A 29 -13.16 -17.58 -6.40
C LEU A 29 -13.64 -16.69 -7.55
N ARG A 30 -12.73 -16.13 -8.36
CA ARG A 30 -13.10 -15.29 -9.52
C ARG A 30 -14.03 -16.01 -10.48
N ASN A 31 -13.78 -17.29 -10.71
CA ASN A 31 -14.53 -18.08 -11.70
C ASN A 31 -15.85 -18.64 -11.17
N ASN A 32 -15.93 -18.96 -9.87
CA ASN A 32 -17.07 -19.70 -9.31
C ASN A 32 -17.93 -18.87 -8.34
N SER A 33 -17.32 -17.94 -7.60
CA SER A 33 -17.98 -17.14 -6.56
C SER A 33 -17.27 -15.77 -6.41
N PRO A 34 -17.39 -14.88 -7.39
CA PRO A 34 -16.62 -13.63 -7.41
C PRO A 34 -16.98 -12.65 -6.28
N ILE A 35 -18.09 -12.89 -5.59
CA ILE A 35 -18.49 -12.28 -4.32
C ILE A 35 -18.64 -13.41 -3.31
N SER A 36 -17.78 -13.47 -2.32
CA SER A 36 -17.74 -14.57 -1.35
C SER A 36 -17.72 -14.05 0.07
N SER A 37 -18.65 -14.53 0.93
CA SER A 37 -18.63 -14.20 2.34
C SER A 37 -17.40 -14.79 3.03
N ILE A 38 -16.78 -14.04 3.93
CA ILE A 38 -15.66 -14.50 4.76
C ILE A 38 -16.22 -14.94 6.11
N GLY A 39 -16.63 -16.19 6.20
CA GLY A 39 -17.32 -16.72 7.38
C GLY A 39 -18.56 -15.93 7.72
N ASN A 40 -18.75 -15.65 9.02
CA ASN A 40 -19.85 -14.85 9.56
C ASN A 40 -19.38 -13.42 9.95
N SER A 41 -18.25 -12.97 9.45
CA SER A 41 -17.62 -11.68 9.84
C SER A 41 -18.35 -10.44 9.33
N GLY A 42 -19.32 -10.57 8.43
CA GLY A 42 -19.94 -9.45 7.71
C GLY A 42 -19.06 -8.85 6.61
N PHE A 43 -17.94 -9.53 6.27
CA PHE A 43 -17.09 -9.17 5.14
C PHE A 43 -17.34 -10.07 3.93
N TYR A 44 -17.25 -9.45 2.74
CA TYR A 44 -17.27 -10.13 1.45
C TYR A 44 -15.99 -9.85 0.68
N LEU A 45 -15.36 -10.90 0.17
CA LEU A 45 -14.23 -10.79 -0.75
C LEU A 45 -14.77 -10.61 -2.18
N ILE A 46 -14.39 -9.52 -2.83
CA ILE A 46 -14.70 -9.25 -4.23
C ILE A 46 -13.45 -9.57 -5.05
N SER A 47 -13.54 -10.56 -5.93
CA SER A 47 -12.38 -11.13 -6.61
C SER A 47 -12.30 -10.83 -8.11
N SER A 48 -13.38 -10.40 -8.79
CA SER A 48 -13.32 -10.05 -10.21
C SER A 48 -13.04 -8.57 -10.43
N PHE A 49 -12.30 -8.26 -11.48
CA PHE A 49 -11.96 -6.88 -11.86
C PHE A 49 -13.20 -6.04 -12.15
N GLU A 50 -14.17 -6.59 -12.89
CA GLU A 50 -15.39 -5.91 -13.28
C GLU A 50 -16.22 -5.47 -12.06
N LEU A 51 -16.44 -6.37 -11.10
CA LEU A 51 -17.19 -6.07 -9.87
C LEU A 51 -16.45 -5.06 -8.99
N ILE A 52 -15.13 -5.17 -8.90
CA ILE A 52 -14.32 -4.19 -8.18
C ILE A 52 -14.42 -2.83 -8.83
N GLN A 53 -14.38 -2.76 -10.16
CA GLN A 53 -14.56 -1.48 -10.88
C GLN A 53 -15.96 -0.92 -10.63
N GLU A 54 -17.02 -1.74 -10.68
CA GLU A 54 -18.39 -1.32 -10.36
C GLU A 54 -18.49 -0.72 -8.95
N VAL A 55 -17.89 -1.36 -7.94
CA VAL A 55 -17.86 -0.84 -6.57
C VAL A 55 -17.16 0.52 -6.51
N LEU A 56 -16.02 0.68 -7.20
CA LEU A 56 -15.25 1.93 -7.19
C LEU A 56 -15.96 3.09 -7.92
N GLU A 57 -16.88 2.80 -8.82
CA GLU A 57 -17.68 3.81 -9.56
C GLU A 57 -18.96 4.22 -8.80
N ARG A 58 -19.42 3.40 -7.83
CA ARG A 58 -20.65 3.60 -7.07
C ARG A 58 -20.39 4.13 -5.66
N GLU A 59 -19.67 5.23 -5.53
CA GLU A 59 -19.26 5.83 -4.25
C GLU A 59 -20.45 6.24 -3.35
N ALA A 60 -21.62 6.46 -3.92
CA ALA A 60 -22.82 6.74 -3.16
C ALA A 60 -23.27 5.58 -2.27
N GLU A 61 -23.02 4.35 -2.71
CA GLU A 61 -23.40 3.11 -2.02
C GLU A 61 -22.22 2.46 -1.30
N PHE A 62 -21.00 2.57 -1.85
CA PHE A 62 -19.78 1.93 -1.36
C PHE A 62 -18.77 2.96 -0.86
N SER A 63 -18.85 3.24 0.43
CA SER A 63 -18.01 4.21 1.12
C SER A 63 -16.56 3.76 1.27
N ALA A 64 -15.62 4.69 1.21
CA ALA A 64 -14.24 4.48 1.58
C ALA A 64 -14.01 4.53 3.10
N ASN A 65 -15.01 4.97 3.89
CA ASN A 65 -14.87 5.05 5.34
C ASN A 65 -14.53 3.69 5.95
N LEU A 66 -13.49 3.65 6.78
CA LEU A 66 -13.05 2.44 7.44
C LEU A 66 -13.83 2.21 8.72
N LYS A 67 -14.99 1.53 8.62
CA LYS A 67 -15.89 1.27 9.77
C LYS A 67 -15.55 -0.01 10.52
N GLY A 68 -14.67 -0.83 10.02
CA GLY A 68 -14.19 -2.04 10.67
C GLY A 68 -13.08 -2.70 9.87
N VAL A 69 -12.31 -3.53 10.53
CA VAL A 69 -11.24 -4.32 9.93
C VAL A 69 -11.48 -5.80 10.17
N LEU A 70 -11.16 -6.59 9.16
CA LEU A 70 -11.23 -8.05 9.25
C LEU A 70 -10.05 -8.55 10.08
N TYR A 71 -10.33 -9.42 11.06
CA TYR A 71 -9.29 -10.09 11.84
C TYR A 71 -9.67 -11.54 12.15
N ARG A 72 -8.72 -12.31 12.61
CA ARG A 72 -8.93 -13.67 13.11
C ARG A 72 -9.05 -13.60 14.63
N SER A 73 -10.21 -13.97 15.16
CA SER A 73 -10.49 -14.05 16.58
C SER A 73 -9.73 -15.20 17.26
N ASP A 74 -9.75 -15.23 18.60
CA ASP A 74 -9.03 -16.26 19.40
C ASP A 74 -9.51 -17.69 19.13
N ASP A 75 -10.76 -17.87 18.69
CA ASP A 75 -11.31 -19.16 18.28
C ASP A 75 -10.90 -19.57 16.83
N GLY A 76 -10.11 -18.73 16.16
CA GLY A 76 -9.59 -18.94 14.81
C GLY A 76 -10.52 -18.51 13.69
N ASN A 77 -11.73 -18.01 14.00
CA ASN A 77 -12.71 -17.59 13.00
C ASN A 77 -12.47 -16.17 12.50
N PRO A 78 -12.86 -15.86 11.24
CA PRO A 78 -12.93 -14.49 10.76
C PRO A 78 -13.97 -13.68 11.52
N ASP A 79 -13.59 -12.49 11.99
CA ASP A 79 -14.46 -11.58 12.72
C ASP A 79 -14.17 -10.11 12.32
N CYS A 80 -15.00 -9.19 12.78
CA CYS A 80 -14.91 -7.75 12.53
C CYS A 80 -14.51 -6.99 13.78
N PHE A 81 -13.36 -6.33 13.74
CA PHE A 81 -13.04 -5.31 14.73
C PHE A 81 -13.70 -3.99 14.33
N ASP A 82 -14.70 -3.56 15.07
CA ASP A 82 -15.50 -2.35 14.79
C ASP A 82 -14.67 -1.10 15.12
N LEU A 83 -14.56 -0.19 14.16
CA LEU A 83 -13.89 1.10 14.29
C LEU A 83 -14.87 2.28 14.38
N SER A 84 -16.18 2.04 14.33
CA SER A 84 -17.20 3.09 14.25
C SER A 84 -17.20 4.03 15.46
N GLU A 85 -16.82 3.52 16.63
CA GLU A 85 -16.82 4.26 17.90
C GLU A 85 -15.44 4.80 18.30
N THR A 86 -14.42 4.61 17.48
CA THR A 86 -13.05 5.05 17.83
C THR A 86 -12.85 6.56 17.78
N GLY A 87 -13.78 7.30 17.20
CA GLY A 87 -13.66 8.74 16.98
C GLY A 87 -12.61 9.15 15.93
N ALA A 88 -12.05 8.18 15.20
CA ALA A 88 -11.10 8.46 14.14
C ALA A 88 -11.76 9.25 13.02
N LEU A 89 -11.10 10.32 12.56
CA LEU A 89 -11.56 11.12 11.44
C LEU A 89 -11.32 10.40 10.10
N ASP A 90 -12.35 10.38 9.28
CA ASP A 90 -12.23 9.94 7.91
C ASP A 90 -11.60 11.06 7.07
N VAL A 91 -10.33 10.89 6.67
CA VAL A 91 -9.59 11.88 5.88
C VAL A 91 -8.93 11.23 4.68
N ILE A 92 -8.78 11.97 3.61
CA ILE A 92 -8.17 11.58 2.33
C ILE A 92 -8.51 10.14 1.87
N ALA A 93 -7.80 9.11 2.31
CA ALA A 93 -7.98 7.73 1.84
C ALA A 93 -9.28 7.09 2.35
N THR A 94 -9.81 7.54 3.49
CA THR A 94 -11.03 7.06 4.12
C THR A 94 -12.20 8.04 4.03
N ALA A 95 -12.00 9.26 3.53
CA ALA A 95 -13.06 10.24 3.34
C ALA A 95 -13.88 9.98 2.07
N ASP A 96 -15.14 10.38 2.07
CA ASP A 96 -16.03 10.31 0.92
C ASP A 96 -16.39 11.70 0.34
N GLY A 97 -16.89 11.71 -0.88
CA GLY A 97 -17.61 12.83 -1.51
C GLY A 97 -16.92 14.18 -1.43
N ALA A 98 -17.59 15.17 -0.79
CA ALA A 98 -17.11 16.54 -0.70
C ALA A 98 -15.83 16.68 0.13
N ASP A 99 -15.73 15.94 1.24
CA ASP A 99 -14.55 15.98 2.11
C ASP A 99 -13.33 15.38 1.42
N HIS A 100 -13.47 14.22 0.77
CA HIS A 100 -12.42 13.65 -0.06
C HIS A 100 -11.94 14.61 -1.15
N THR A 101 -12.88 15.24 -1.85
CA THR A 101 -12.58 16.21 -2.91
C THR A 101 -11.82 17.42 -2.36
N ARG A 102 -12.22 17.93 -1.21
CA ARG A 102 -11.58 19.05 -0.49
C ARG A 102 -10.16 18.69 -0.06
N HIS A 103 -9.95 17.54 0.59
CA HIS A 103 -8.64 17.06 0.98
C HIS A 103 -7.71 16.86 -0.22
N LYS A 104 -8.23 16.23 -1.28
CA LYS A 104 -7.46 15.99 -2.51
C LYS A 104 -7.03 17.29 -3.18
N LYS A 105 -7.89 18.32 -3.19
CA LYS A 105 -7.58 19.65 -3.73
C LYS A 105 -6.43 20.33 -2.96
N VAL A 106 -6.42 20.24 -1.63
CA VAL A 106 -5.34 20.77 -0.78
C VAL A 106 -4.00 20.12 -1.14
N LEU A 107 -3.99 18.82 -1.39
CA LEU A 107 -2.77 18.04 -1.64
C LEU A 107 -2.28 18.08 -3.09
N ALA A 108 -3.14 18.43 -4.04
CA ALA A 108 -2.89 18.26 -5.48
C ALA A 108 -1.55 18.84 -5.94
N ASN A 109 -1.19 20.02 -5.46
CA ASN A 109 0.04 20.70 -5.85
C ASN A 109 1.31 20.02 -5.32
N ALA A 110 1.25 19.39 -4.14
CA ALA A 110 2.39 18.70 -3.53
C ALA A 110 2.77 17.43 -4.32
N PHE A 111 1.80 16.79 -4.98
CA PHE A 111 2.00 15.53 -5.70
C PHE A 111 2.04 15.66 -7.24
N THR A 112 2.17 16.89 -7.77
CA THR A 112 2.42 17.07 -9.21
C THR A 112 3.77 16.48 -9.60
N THR A 113 3.92 16.08 -10.86
CA THR A 113 5.21 15.59 -11.37
C THR A 113 6.35 16.60 -11.09
N LYS A 114 6.09 17.90 -11.27
CA LYS A 114 7.07 18.96 -11.01
C LYS A 114 7.49 18.99 -9.54
N SER A 115 6.54 18.89 -8.61
CA SER A 115 6.83 18.90 -7.16
C SER A 115 7.56 17.63 -6.72
N VAL A 116 7.15 16.49 -7.23
CA VAL A 116 7.77 15.19 -6.94
C VAL A 116 9.23 15.14 -7.44
N MET A 117 9.51 15.65 -8.64
CA MET A 117 10.87 15.67 -9.20
C MET A 117 11.89 16.48 -8.37
N GLN A 118 11.44 17.38 -7.50
CA GLN A 118 12.32 18.10 -6.59
C GLN A 118 13.02 17.18 -5.57
N TYR A 119 12.44 16.02 -5.30
CA TYR A 119 12.98 15.03 -4.37
C TYR A 119 13.99 14.06 -5.03
N GLU A 120 14.16 14.08 -6.37
CA GLU A 120 15.02 13.13 -7.08
C GLU A 120 16.45 13.09 -6.51
N THR A 121 17.08 14.24 -6.32
CA THR A 121 18.46 14.32 -5.80
C THR A 121 18.56 13.73 -4.40
N TYR A 122 17.57 14.01 -3.54
CA TYR A 122 17.52 13.47 -2.19
C TYR A 122 17.31 11.96 -2.18
N ILE A 123 16.35 11.45 -2.96
CA ILE A 123 16.08 10.01 -3.10
C ILE A 123 17.33 9.30 -3.60
N ARG A 124 17.99 9.83 -4.64
CA ARG A 124 19.22 9.26 -5.22
C ARG A 124 20.36 9.21 -4.20
N LYS A 125 20.51 10.27 -3.39
CA LYS A 125 21.51 10.29 -2.30
C LYS A 125 21.28 9.16 -1.31
N ILE A 126 20.05 9.00 -0.80
CA ILE A 126 19.71 7.96 0.18
C ILE A 126 19.86 6.58 -0.44
N ALA A 127 19.33 6.35 -1.65
CA ALA A 127 19.44 5.07 -2.33
C ALA A 127 20.89 4.63 -2.50
N ASN A 128 21.80 5.54 -2.93
CA ASN A 128 23.22 5.24 -3.01
C ASN A 128 23.82 4.87 -1.65
N GLN A 129 23.49 5.62 -0.59
CA GLN A 129 24.01 5.36 0.76
C GLN A 129 23.57 4.00 1.31
N GLU A 130 22.31 3.66 1.15
CA GLU A 130 21.75 2.42 1.71
C GLU A 130 22.16 1.20 0.86
N ILE A 131 22.16 1.28 -0.46
CA ILE A 131 22.59 0.19 -1.35
C ILE A 131 24.10 -0.10 -1.20
N GLU A 132 24.93 0.93 -1.00
CA GLU A 132 26.37 0.73 -0.76
C GLU A 132 26.66 -0.14 0.46
N LYS A 133 25.82 -0.09 1.51
CA LYS A 133 25.95 -0.96 2.70
C LYS A 133 25.81 -2.43 2.34
N ILE A 134 24.83 -2.77 1.46
CA ILE A 134 24.65 -4.15 0.97
C ILE A 134 25.83 -4.54 0.10
N LYS A 135 26.30 -3.66 -0.78
CA LYS A 135 27.39 -3.90 -1.72
C LYS A 135 28.72 -4.19 -1.03
N VAL A 136 29.10 -3.38 -0.03
CA VAL A 136 30.36 -3.54 0.72
C VAL A 136 30.44 -4.91 1.40
N ASN A 137 29.29 -5.46 1.78
CA ASN A 137 29.20 -6.81 2.40
C ASN A 137 29.13 -7.93 1.34
N GLY A 138 29.17 -7.61 0.04
CA GLY A 138 29.03 -8.61 -1.03
C GLY A 138 27.63 -9.20 -1.16
N GLY A 139 26.63 -8.55 -0.58
CA GLY A 139 25.25 -8.99 -0.43
C GLY A 139 24.77 -8.93 1.01
N GLY A 140 23.64 -9.59 1.31
CA GLY A 140 23.04 -9.66 2.64
C GLY A 140 21.58 -9.23 2.69
N SER A 141 21.08 -8.93 3.88
CA SER A 141 19.70 -8.48 4.09
C SER A 141 19.44 -7.14 3.40
N CYS A 142 18.32 -7.08 2.68
CA CYS A 142 17.84 -5.88 2.01
C CYS A 142 16.73 -5.17 2.82
N VAL A 143 16.21 -5.80 3.89
CA VAL A 143 15.03 -5.33 4.61
C VAL A 143 15.23 -3.92 5.14
N ASP A 144 16.29 -3.67 5.91
CA ASP A 144 16.58 -2.34 6.47
C ASP A 144 16.70 -1.26 5.39
N THR A 145 17.32 -1.61 4.25
CA THR A 145 17.50 -0.68 3.12
C THR A 145 16.17 -0.29 2.47
N ILE A 146 15.32 -1.30 2.17
CA ILE A 146 14.02 -1.03 1.52
C ILE A 146 13.03 -0.33 2.45
N GLU A 147 13.14 -0.49 3.75
CA GLU A 147 12.33 0.21 4.73
C GLU A 147 12.79 1.66 4.94
N LYS A 148 14.09 1.87 4.99
CA LYS A 148 14.68 3.16 5.32
C LYS A 148 14.52 4.20 4.21
N ILE A 149 14.66 3.80 2.94
CA ILE A 149 14.58 4.74 1.82
C ILE A 149 13.23 5.45 1.79
N PRO A 150 12.06 4.75 1.69
CA PRO A 150 10.77 5.43 1.63
C PRO A 150 10.40 6.13 2.94
N ALA A 151 10.85 5.62 4.10
CA ALA A 151 10.62 6.27 5.39
C ALA A 151 11.25 7.68 5.44
N LEU A 152 12.49 7.81 5.01
CA LEU A 152 13.16 9.10 4.94
C LEU A 152 12.57 10.02 3.87
N VAL A 153 12.13 9.46 2.73
CA VAL A 153 11.52 10.25 1.66
C VAL A 153 10.18 10.83 2.11
N ILE A 154 9.31 10.02 2.74
CA ILE A 154 8.01 10.52 3.22
C ILE A 154 8.18 11.49 4.38
N ALA A 155 9.12 11.25 5.30
CA ALA A 155 9.46 12.20 6.36
C ALA A 155 9.90 13.55 5.79
N LYS A 156 10.78 13.54 4.78
CA LYS A 156 11.23 14.74 4.07
C LYS A 156 10.09 15.47 3.37
N LEU A 157 9.17 14.75 2.72
CA LEU A 157 7.99 15.33 2.07
C LEU A 157 7.10 16.05 3.10
N ILE A 158 6.87 15.42 4.26
CA ILE A 158 6.05 15.98 5.34
C ILE A 158 6.73 17.20 5.96
N GLY A 159 8.05 17.25 5.97
CA GLY A 159 8.86 18.33 6.57
C GLY A 159 9.43 17.94 7.94
N LEU A 160 9.68 16.65 8.15
CA LEU A 160 10.24 16.10 9.37
C LEU A 160 11.77 15.91 9.25
N PRO A 161 12.53 16.00 10.34
CA PRO A 161 13.98 15.86 10.31
C PRO A 161 14.42 14.40 10.18
N ASP A 162 15.53 14.16 9.47
CA ASP A 162 16.09 12.80 9.28
C ASP A 162 16.61 12.14 10.58
N THR A 163 16.74 12.92 11.67
CA THR A 163 17.34 12.47 12.94
C THR A 163 16.41 11.61 13.80
N GLU A 164 15.11 11.58 13.51
CA GLU A 164 14.10 10.91 14.32
C GLU A 164 13.60 9.62 13.63
N TYR A 165 14.47 8.97 12.85
CA TYR A 165 14.16 7.83 12.00
C TYR A 165 13.53 6.63 12.75
N ASP A 166 14.04 6.31 13.94
CA ASP A 166 13.56 5.14 14.71
C ASP A 166 12.10 5.28 15.15
N ASP A 167 11.66 6.51 15.49
CA ASP A 167 10.26 6.81 15.77
C ASP A 167 9.43 6.71 14.48
N PHE A 168 9.94 7.22 13.38
CA PHE A 168 9.25 7.20 12.09
C PHE A 168 8.99 5.78 11.61
N MET A 169 9.95 4.89 11.75
CA MET A 169 9.77 3.47 11.39
C MET A 169 8.65 2.80 12.17
N ARG A 170 8.57 3.06 13.48
CA ARG A 170 7.48 2.53 14.31
C ARG A 170 6.12 3.04 13.83
N TRP A 171 6.01 4.34 13.55
CA TRP A 171 4.75 4.98 13.15
C TRP A 171 4.29 4.63 11.74
N ILE A 172 5.22 4.46 10.79
CA ILE A 172 4.90 4.02 9.42
C ILE A 172 4.21 2.65 9.41
N MET A 173 4.62 1.75 10.30
CA MET A 173 4.11 0.37 10.34
C MET A 173 2.76 0.21 11.08
N ILE A 174 2.26 1.26 11.76
CA ILE A 174 1.00 1.19 12.53
C ILE A 174 -0.18 0.81 11.62
N GLY A 175 -0.33 1.48 10.48
CA GLY A 175 -1.46 1.27 9.58
C GLY A 175 -1.53 -0.16 9.06
N GLY A 176 -0.41 -0.71 8.61
CA GLY A 176 -0.33 -2.10 8.15
C GLY A 176 -0.56 -3.11 9.28
N ALA A 177 -0.09 -2.82 10.49
CA ALA A 177 -0.29 -3.69 11.65
C ALA A 177 -1.78 -3.79 12.05
N ILE A 178 -2.52 -2.68 12.03
CA ILE A 178 -3.98 -2.68 12.28
C ILE A 178 -4.72 -3.54 11.24
N LEU A 179 -4.27 -3.49 9.98
CA LEU A 179 -4.92 -4.18 8.87
C LEU A 179 -4.37 -5.59 8.61
N ALA A 180 -3.37 -6.04 9.39
CA ALA A 180 -2.69 -7.31 9.17
C ALA A 180 -3.59 -8.56 9.35
N GLY A 181 -4.71 -8.40 10.07
CA GLY A 181 -5.66 -9.48 10.33
C GLY A 181 -5.37 -10.32 11.58
N GLU A 182 -4.30 -10.02 12.31
CA GLU A 182 -3.95 -10.63 13.59
C GLU A 182 -3.74 -9.53 14.63
N ILE A 183 -4.78 -9.26 15.42
CA ILE A 183 -4.77 -8.18 16.41
C ILE A 183 -4.98 -8.80 17.80
N SER A 184 -3.97 -8.69 18.67
CA SER A 184 -4.14 -8.97 20.09
C SER A 184 -4.54 -7.72 20.87
N ALA A 185 -5.13 -7.87 22.06
CA ALA A 185 -5.49 -6.75 22.92
C ALA A 185 -4.24 -5.90 23.27
N ASP A 186 -3.11 -6.56 23.59
CA ASP A 186 -1.85 -5.88 23.88
C ASP A 186 -1.30 -5.15 22.65
N GLY A 187 -1.41 -5.77 21.46
CA GLY A 187 -1.05 -5.16 20.19
C GLY A 187 -1.86 -3.89 19.90
N LEU A 188 -3.18 -3.94 20.11
CA LEU A 188 -4.04 -2.76 19.95
C LEU A 188 -3.66 -1.64 20.91
N HIS A 189 -3.40 -1.97 22.18
CA HIS A 189 -2.96 -0.99 23.17
C HIS A 189 -1.63 -0.33 22.74
N TYR A 190 -0.66 -1.13 22.32
CA TYR A 190 0.60 -0.62 21.79
C TYR A 190 0.40 0.35 20.61
N LEU A 191 -0.41 -0.06 19.61
CA LEU A 191 -0.69 0.76 18.42
C LEU A 191 -1.39 2.07 18.78
N ALA A 192 -2.33 2.03 19.75
CA ALA A 192 -3.00 3.23 20.24
C ALA A 192 -2.02 4.23 20.89
N VAL A 193 -1.12 3.73 21.76
CA VAL A 193 -0.09 4.56 22.40
C VAL A 193 0.87 5.18 21.37
N GLU A 194 1.32 4.41 20.38
CA GLU A 194 2.21 4.93 19.33
C GLU A 194 1.49 5.93 18.41
N THR A 195 0.21 5.70 18.11
CA THR A 195 -0.61 6.65 17.35
C THR A 195 -0.78 7.97 18.10
N GLU A 196 -1.00 7.91 19.40
CA GLU A 196 -1.08 9.12 20.24
C GLU A 196 0.23 9.89 20.25
N LYS A 197 1.38 9.22 20.38
CA LYS A 197 2.72 9.84 20.32
C LYS A 197 2.96 10.53 18.98
N MET A 198 2.67 9.83 17.87
CA MET A 198 2.78 10.39 16.52
C MET A 198 1.87 11.61 16.34
N SER A 199 0.62 11.49 16.77
CA SER A 199 -0.35 12.59 16.68
C SER A 199 0.14 13.83 17.43
N ARG A 200 0.57 13.67 18.68
CA ARG A 200 1.12 14.77 19.51
C ARG A 200 2.34 15.41 18.86
N TYR A 201 3.27 14.60 18.37
CA TYR A 201 4.45 15.07 17.67
C TYR A 201 4.10 15.91 16.44
N LEU A 202 3.17 15.43 15.62
CA LEU A 202 2.73 16.16 14.43
C LEU A 202 1.98 17.45 14.78
N PHE A 203 1.18 17.48 15.85
CA PHE A 203 0.56 18.69 16.36
C PHE A 203 1.63 19.73 16.77
N GLU A 204 2.65 19.32 17.52
CA GLU A 204 3.75 20.22 17.93
C GLU A 204 4.48 20.81 16.71
N LYS A 205 4.82 19.98 15.71
CA LYS A 205 5.44 20.45 14.46
C LYS A 205 4.52 21.39 13.68
N PHE A 206 3.24 21.09 13.62
CA PHE A 206 2.23 21.90 12.94
C PHE A 206 2.04 23.27 13.62
N ASP A 207 2.07 23.31 14.95
CA ASP A 207 1.95 24.56 15.71
C ASP A 207 3.16 25.48 15.55
N LEU A 208 4.38 24.94 15.41
CA LEU A 208 5.55 25.75 15.09
C LEU A 208 5.39 26.53 13.77
N LEU A 209 4.61 26.01 12.82
CA LEU A 209 4.34 26.66 11.53
C LEU A 209 3.38 27.86 11.62
N GLN A 210 2.86 28.22 12.82
CA GLN A 210 2.22 29.50 13.06
C GLN A 210 3.17 30.64 12.73
N ASN A 211 4.46 30.48 13.04
CA ASN A 211 5.49 31.44 12.67
C ASN A 211 5.87 31.25 11.19
N PRO A 212 5.60 32.24 10.30
CA PRO A 212 5.92 32.15 8.88
C PRO A 212 7.40 31.87 8.57
N ASN A 213 8.30 32.21 9.48
CA ASN A 213 9.75 31.98 9.30
C ASN A 213 10.13 30.49 9.34
N PHE A 214 9.26 29.60 9.87
CA PHE A 214 9.46 28.15 9.89
C PHE A 214 8.79 27.44 8.74
N ARG A 215 8.05 28.16 7.87
CA ARG A 215 7.37 27.56 6.71
C ARG A 215 8.34 27.35 5.57
N ASP A 216 8.14 26.20 4.95
CA ASP A 216 8.88 25.77 3.77
C ASP A 216 7.90 25.21 2.72
N GLN A 217 8.38 24.39 1.79
CA GLN A 217 7.54 23.72 0.78
C GLN A 217 7.04 22.33 1.23
N SER A 218 7.18 22.01 2.51
CA SER A 218 6.74 20.74 3.07
C SER A 218 5.22 20.58 3.08
N LEU A 219 4.78 19.35 3.20
CA LEU A 219 3.36 19.03 3.27
C LEU A 219 2.69 19.63 4.50
N LEU A 220 3.36 19.64 5.68
CA LEU A 220 2.83 20.30 6.89
C LEU A 220 2.63 21.79 6.68
N SER A 221 3.53 22.48 5.96
CA SER A 221 3.36 23.89 5.59
C SER A 221 2.17 24.11 4.66
N VAL A 222 1.93 23.20 3.70
CA VAL A 222 0.76 23.24 2.81
C VAL A 222 -0.53 23.04 3.61
N LEU A 223 -0.56 22.06 4.51
CA LEU A 223 -1.70 21.76 5.38
C LEU A 223 -1.97 22.93 6.34
N ARG A 224 -0.91 23.55 6.90
CA ARG A 224 -1.04 24.74 7.75
C ARG A 224 -1.70 25.90 7.00
N GLY A 225 -1.26 26.18 5.78
CA GLY A 225 -1.88 27.21 4.93
C GLY A 225 -3.33 26.91 4.60
N ALA A 226 -3.68 25.64 4.35
CA ALA A 226 -5.06 25.22 4.10
C ALA A 226 -5.96 25.40 5.33
N PHE A 227 -5.45 25.09 6.53
CA PHE A 227 -6.14 25.34 7.80
C PHE A 227 -6.39 26.84 8.03
N GLU A 228 -5.38 27.68 7.88
CA GLU A 228 -5.51 29.14 8.06
C GLU A 228 -6.50 29.79 7.07
N ASN A 229 -6.64 29.19 5.89
CA ASN A 229 -7.62 29.64 4.88
C ASN A 229 -9.03 29.02 5.10
N GLY A 230 -9.24 28.24 6.18
CA GLY A 230 -10.53 27.61 6.49
C GLY A 230 -10.92 26.48 5.54
N ASN A 231 -9.96 25.91 4.78
CA ASN A 231 -10.21 24.83 3.85
C ASN A 231 -10.30 23.46 4.54
N ILE A 232 -9.59 23.28 5.66
CA ILE A 232 -9.59 22.06 6.48
C ILE A 232 -9.50 22.45 7.96
N THR A 233 -9.86 21.54 8.86
CA THR A 233 -9.63 21.72 10.30
C THR A 233 -8.18 21.33 10.67
N GLN A 234 -7.76 21.66 11.88
CA GLN A 234 -6.44 21.25 12.38
C GLN A 234 -6.36 19.72 12.52
N GLU A 235 -7.43 19.10 13.01
CA GLU A 235 -7.53 17.65 13.17
C GLU A 235 -7.48 16.94 11.82
N GLU A 236 -8.16 17.48 10.80
CA GLU A 236 -8.05 16.97 9.42
C GLU A 236 -6.63 17.10 8.88
N ALA A 237 -5.95 18.21 9.13
CA ALA A 237 -4.56 18.40 8.71
C ALA A 237 -3.62 17.33 9.30
N ILE A 238 -3.74 17.09 10.61
CA ILE A 238 -2.94 16.07 11.30
C ILE A 238 -3.33 14.65 10.83
N GLY A 239 -4.63 14.36 10.74
CA GLY A 239 -5.10 13.06 10.22
C GLY A 239 -4.60 12.77 8.80
N ILE A 240 -4.60 13.77 7.91
CA ILE A 240 -4.04 13.66 6.57
C ILE A 240 -2.54 13.35 6.63
N ALA A 241 -1.77 14.05 7.49
CA ALA A 241 -0.34 13.83 7.64
C ALA A 241 -0.04 12.41 8.14
N ILE A 242 -0.80 11.91 9.13
CA ILE A 242 -0.71 10.55 9.67
C ILE A 242 -0.94 9.50 8.56
N ILE A 243 -2.03 9.64 7.81
CA ILE A 243 -2.36 8.67 6.73
C ILE A 243 -1.30 8.68 5.64
N LEU A 244 -0.83 9.85 5.20
CA LEU A 244 0.19 9.94 4.15
C LEU A 244 1.54 9.40 4.63
N PHE A 245 1.86 9.55 5.90
CA PHE A 245 3.08 9.02 6.49
C PHE A 245 3.11 7.49 6.43
N GLY A 246 2.08 6.81 6.94
CA GLY A 246 1.96 5.36 6.87
C GLY A 246 1.87 4.84 5.42
N ALA A 247 0.98 5.42 4.62
CA ALA A 247 0.74 4.98 3.25
C ALA A 247 1.98 5.12 2.35
N GLY A 248 2.80 6.17 2.54
CA GLY A 248 3.98 6.41 1.70
C GLY A 248 5.18 5.54 2.06
N GLY A 249 5.36 5.21 3.33
CA GLY A 249 6.51 4.44 3.81
C GLY A 249 6.36 2.94 3.54
N GLU A 250 5.34 2.31 4.12
CA GLU A 250 5.19 0.85 4.10
C GLU A 250 4.93 0.28 2.69
N SER A 251 4.03 0.91 1.92
CA SER A 251 3.70 0.42 0.58
C SER A 251 4.87 0.50 -0.39
N THR A 252 5.68 1.57 -0.31
CA THR A 252 6.85 1.73 -1.18
C THR A 252 7.97 0.78 -0.77
N SER A 253 8.16 0.52 0.53
CA SER A 253 9.04 -0.53 1.04
C SER A 253 8.67 -1.91 0.50
N ALA A 254 7.39 -2.29 0.58
CA ALA A 254 6.87 -3.54 0.04
C ALA A 254 7.09 -3.65 -1.48
N LEU A 255 6.93 -2.55 -2.23
CA LEU A 255 7.19 -2.51 -3.67
C LEU A 255 8.69 -2.68 -3.99
N MET A 256 9.58 -2.02 -3.23
CA MET A 256 11.03 -2.20 -3.40
C MET A 256 11.46 -3.63 -3.12
N GLY A 257 10.92 -4.27 -2.07
CA GLY A 257 11.16 -5.68 -1.77
C GLY A 257 10.70 -6.60 -2.90
N SER A 258 9.48 -6.40 -3.42
CA SER A 258 8.97 -7.15 -4.56
C SER A 258 9.83 -6.94 -5.81
N THR A 259 10.37 -5.74 -6.01
CA THR A 259 11.30 -5.41 -7.09
C THR A 259 12.60 -6.22 -6.99
N ILE A 260 13.23 -6.26 -5.80
CA ILE A 260 14.41 -7.10 -5.56
C ILE A 260 14.09 -8.57 -5.83
N TYR A 261 12.98 -9.06 -5.29
CA TYR A 261 12.56 -10.45 -5.46
C TYR A 261 12.47 -10.85 -6.94
N HIS A 262 11.77 -10.07 -7.76
CA HIS A 262 11.63 -10.35 -9.19
C HIS A 262 12.96 -10.26 -9.95
N LEU A 263 13.81 -9.30 -9.62
CA LEU A 263 15.14 -9.16 -10.26
C LEU A 263 16.10 -10.29 -9.84
N ALA A 264 16.14 -10.63 -8.55
CA ALA A 264 17.03 -11.65 -8.03
C ALA A 264 16.60 -13.08 -8.42
N SER A 265 15.30 -13.28 -8.66
CA SER A 265 14.75 -14.55 -9.17
C SER A 265 14.94 -14.73 -10.68
N ASN A 266 15.26 -13.66 -11.43
CA ASN A 266 15.41 -13.71 -12.88
C ASN A 266 16.59 -12.82 -13.37
N PRO A 267 17.80 -13.39 -13.49
CA PRO A 267 18.97 -12.64 -13.95
C PRO A 267 18.83 -12.02 -15.37
N ASP A 268 18.00 -12.61 -16.24
CA ASP A 268 17.79 -12.07 -17.59
C ASP A 268 17.05 -10.73 -17.54
N LEU A 269 16.14 -10.53 -16.60
CA LEU A 269 15.52 -9.22 -16.36
C LEU A 269 16.55 -8.15 -15.99
N GLN A 270 17.55 -8.49 -15.17
CA GLN A 270 18.61 -7.55 -14.81
C GLN A 270 19.39 -7.10 -16.03
N ASN A 271 19.74 -8.04 -16.94
CA ASN A 271 20.46 -7.75 -18.18
C ASN A 271 19.60 -6.92 -19.14
N GLU A 272 18.30 -7.25 -19.29
CA GLU A 272 17.38 -6.52 -20.17
C GLU A 272 17.19 -5.07 -19.70
N LEU A 273 17.04 -4.84 -18.39
CA LEU A 273 16.90 -3.49 -17.83
C LEU A 273 18.21 -2.66 -17.93
N ARG A 274 19.37 -3.29 -17.81
CA ARG A 274 20.68 -2.60 -18.04
C ARG A 274 20.85 -2.21 -19.49
N ALA A 275 20.43 -3.07 -20.41
CA ALA A 275 20.52 -2.81 -21.84
C ALA A 275 19.57 -1.69 -22.31
N ASP A 276 18.40 -1.57 -21.67
CA ASP A 276 17.39 -0.56 -22.02
C ASP A 276 16.67 0.00 -20.79
N ASN A 277 17.14 1.13 -20.29
CA ASN A 277 16.56 1.82 -19.14
C ASN A 277 15.08 2.25 -19.34
N ARG A 278 14.59 2.30 -20.57
CA ARG A 278 13.18 2.60 -20.86
C ARG A 278 12.25 1.52 -20.37
N LEU A 279 12.76 0.31 -20.15
CA LEU A 279 12.01 -0.83 -19.60
C LEU A 279 11.81 -0.78 -18.09
N ILE A 280 12.49 0.11 -17.35
CA ILE A 280 12.37 0.23 -15.90
C ILE A 280 10.92 0.58 -15.48
N ILE A 281 10.27 1.51 -16.18
CA ILE A 281 8.86 1.84 -15.87
C ILE A 281 7.91 0.68 -16.19
N PRO A 282 7.93 0.06 -17.38
CA PRO A 282 7.19 -1.19 -17.63
C PRO A 282 7.44 -2.28 -16.59
N PHE A 283 8.68 -2.46 -16.14
CA PHE A 283 9.02 -3.41 -15.09
C PHE A 283 8.33 -3.06 -13.76
N ILE A 284 8.37 -1.80 -13.31
CA ILE A 284 7.69 -1.35 -12.08
C ILE A 284 6.19 -1.62 -12.16
N GLU A 285 5.53 -1.27 -13.27
CA GLU A 285 4.10 -1.51 -13.46
C GLU A 285 3.77 -3.01 -13.40
N GLU A 286 4.62 -3.87 -13.98
CA GLU A 286 4.42 -5.31 -13.96
C GLU A 286 4.66 -5.90 -12.56
N VAL A 287 5.65 -5.41 -11.80
CA VAL A 287 5.83 -5.78 -10.39
C VAL A 287 4.59 -5.40 -9.58
N ILE A 288 4.07 -4.17 -9.73
CA ILE A 288 2.86 -3.72 -9.03
C ILE A 288 1.65 -4.58 -9.40
N ARG A 289 1.53 -4.99 -10.65
CA ARG A 289 0.47 -5.89 -11.10
C ARG A 289 0.59 -7.28 -10.46
N MET A 290 1.78 -7.87 -10.51
CA MET A 290 2.04 -9.23 -10.04
C MET A 290 2.06 -9.35 -8.52
N SER A 291 2.56 -8.31 -7.86
CA SER A 291 2.84 -8.26 -6.42
C SER A 291 2.44 -6.90 -5.84
N PRO A 292 1.14 -6.55 -5.85
CA PRO A 292 0.70 -5.27 -5.31
C PRO A 292 1.08 -5.19 -3.82
N PRO A 293 1.63 -4.04 -3.35
CA PRO A 293 2.00 -3.84 -1.95
C PRO A 293 0.85 -4.09 -0.98
N PHE A 294 -0.30 -3.49 -1.25
CA PHE A 294 -1.54 -3.80 -0.56
C PHE A 294 -2.35 -4.78 -1.40
N ARG A 295 -2.83 -5.84 -0.76
CA ARG A 295 -3.46 -6.98 -1.44
C ARG A 295 -4.93 -6.73 -1.72
N PHE A 296 -5.58 -5.86 -0.92
CA PHE A 296 -6.97 -5.43 -1.07
C PHE A 296 -7.18 -4.05 -0.44
N HIS A 297 -8.37 -3.49 -0.67
CA HIS A 297 -8.88 -2.33 0.06
C HIS A 297 -10.31 -2.55 0.53
N TYR A 298 -10.66 -1.85 1.60
CA TYR A 298 -11.97 -1.93 2.21
C TYR A 298 -12.98 -1.00 1.54
N ARG A 299 -14.25 -1.41 1.55
CA ARG A 299 -15.41 -0.54 1.35
C ARG A 299 -16.50 -0.88 2.35
N TYR A 300 -17.22 0.13 2.81
CA TYR A 300 -18.39 0.00 3.66
C TYR A 300 -19.65 0.22 2.83
N VAL A 301 -20.67 -0.63 3.02
CA VAL A 301 -21.95 -0.57 2.30
C VAL A 301 -22.92 0.34 3.06
N LYS A 302 -23.26 1.50 2.47
CA LYS A 302 -24.11 2.51 3.11
C LYS A 302 -25.61 2.20 3.06
N SER A 303 -26.06 1.46 2.05
CA SER A 303 -27.46 1.12 1.83
C SER A 303 -27.59 -0.22 1.13
N ASP A 304 -28.73 -0.90 1.34
CA ASP A 304 -29.04 -2.13 0.63
C ASP A 304 -28.96 -1.93 -0.88
N CYS A 305 -28.22 -2.78 -1.55
CA CYS A 305 -28.00 -2.67 -2.98
C CYS A 305 -27.80 -4.07 -3.63
N SER A 306 -27.58 -4.05 -4.94
CA SER A 306 -27.19 -5.23 -5.70
C SER A 306 -25.84 -4.99 -6.36
N LEU A 307 -24.93 -5.96 -6.26
CA LEU A 307 -23.64 -5.98 -6.92
C LEU A 307 -23.51 -7.28 -7.73
N GLY A 308 -23.35 -7.19 -9.05
CA GLY A 308 -23.26 -8.37 -9.92
C GLY A 308 -24.45 -9.33 -9.78
N GLY A 309 -25.64 -8.84 -9.42
CA GLY A 309 -26.84 -9.66 -9.18
C GLY A 309 -26.96 -10.23 -7.75
N TYR A 310 -25.96 -10.09 -6.91
CA TYR A 310 -25.98 -10.48 -5.49
C TYR A 310 -26.57 -9.34 -4.64
N LYS A 311 -27.39 -9.71 -3.65
CA LYS A 311 -27.87 -8.74 -2.65
C LYS A 311 -26.78 -8.46 -1.62
N ILE A 312 -26.48 -7.21 -1.39
CA ILE A 312 -25.52 -6.72 -0.40
C ILE A 312 -26.30 -5.77 0.53
N SER A 313 -26.16 -5.96 1.82
CA SER A 313 -26.91 -5.23 2.82
C SER A 313 -26.15 -4.03 3.37
N SER A 314 -26.88 -3.02 3.80
CA SER A 314 -26.31 -1.91 4.58
C SER A 314 -25.57 -2.44 5.81
N GLY A 315 -24.36 -1.95 6.06
CA GLY A 315 -23.48 -2.41 7.14
C GLY A 315 -22.49 -3.51 6.73
N ASP A 316 -22.70 -4.18 5.59
CA ASP A 316 -21.70 -5.10 5.04
C ASP A 316 -20.41 -4.38 4.69
N LYS A 317 -19.31 -5.14 4.66
CA LYS A 317 -17.98 -4.64 4.35
C LYS A 317 -17.38 -5.46 3.21
N LEU A 318 -16.74 -4.79 2.26
CA LEU A 318 -16.16 -5.42 1.09
C LEU A 318 -14.64 -5.35 1.15
N LEU A 319 -13.97 -6.45 0.84
CA LEU A 319 -12.55 -6.52 0.52
C LEU A 319 -12.38 -6.59 -0.99
N LEU A 320 -11.91 -5.52 -1.61
CA LEU A 320 -11.65 -5.43 -3.03
C LEU A 320 -10.25 -6.00 -3.31
N SER A 321 -10.15 -7.22 -3.83
CA SER A 321 -8.87 -7.93 -3.99
C SER A 321 -8.09 -7.45 -5.21
N TRP A 322 -7.03 -6.66 -4.98
CA TRP A 322 -6.08 -6.27 -6.03
C TRP A 322 -5.26 -7.45 -6.54
N ASP A 323 -4.86 -8.37 -5.65
CA ASP A 323 -4.17 -9.62 -6.02
C ASP A 323 -4.98 -10.42 -7.07
N SER A 324 -6.29 -10.47 -6.89
CA SER A 324 -7.20 -11.17 -7.80
C SER A 324 -7.45 -10.37 -9.08
N ALA A 325 -7.86 -9.11 -8.97
CA ALA A 325 -8.20 -8.27 -10.10
C ALA A 325 -7.04 -8.11 -11.10
N ASN A 326 -5.81 -8.01 -10.56
CA ASN A 326 -4.59 -7.88 -11.38
C ASN A 326 -4.23 -9.15 -12.15
N ARG A 327 -4.93 -10.25 -11.91
CA ARG A 327 -4.76 -11.53 -12.60
C ARG A 327 -6.05 -12.03 -13.27
N ASP A 328 -7.02 -11.12 -13.49
CA ASP A 328 -8.27 -11.47 -14.14
C ASP A 328 -8.02 -11.73 -15.64
N GLU A 329 -8.16 -12.99 -16.02
CA GLU A 329 -7.94 -13.50 -17.38
C GLU A 329 -8.91 -12.93 -18.42
N LYS A 330 -10.02 -12.33 -17.98
CA LYS A 330 -10.96 -11.64 -18.88
C LYS A 330 -10.38 -10.33 -19.42
N LEU A 331 -9.36 -9.77 -18.76
CA LEU A 331 -8.78 -8.45 -19.07
C LEU A 331 -7.30 -8.50 -19.41
N ILE A 332 -6.60 -9.52 -18.93
CA ILE A 332 -5.15 -9.60 -19.01
C ILE A 332 -4.78 -10.93 -19.66
N ASP A 333 -4.16 -10.85 -20.83
CA ASP A 333 -3.64 -12.03 -21.52
C ASP A 333 -2.49 -12.65 -20.69
N ASN A 334 -2.50 -13.98 -20.48
CA ASN A 334 -1.50 -14.69 -19.68
C ASN A 334 -1.21 -13.98 -18.35
N PRO A 335 -2.20 -13.85 -17.45
CA PRO A 335 -2.10 -12.98 -16.28
C PRO A 335 -1.03 -13.43 -15.26
N ASP A 336 -0.64 -14.72 -15.28
CA ASP A 336 0.37 -15.28 -14.37
C ASP A 336 1.80 -15.18 -14.91
N GLU A 337 1.98 -14.77 -16.17
CA GLU A 337 3.29 -14.53 -16.76
C GLU A 337 3.78 -13.12 -16.47
N PHE A 338 5.05 -12.98 -16.08
CA PHE A 338 5.72 -11.68 -15.96
C PHE A 338 6.14 -11.18 -17.36
N SER A 339 5.71 -9.99 -17.77
CA SER A 339 6.00 -9.47 -19.10
C SER A 339 6.27 -7.97 -19.13
N LEU A 340 7.44 -7.57 -19.59
CA LEU A 340 7.80 -6.16 -19.83
C LEU A 340 7.10 -5.54 -21.05
N ARG A 341 6.41 -6.37 -21.85
CA ARG A 341 5.85 -5.98 -23.17
C ARG A 341 4.34 -5.93 -23.18
N ARG A 342 3.70 -5.75 -22.03
CA ARG A 342 2.24 -5.60 -21.95
C ARG A 342 1.77 -4.35 -22.70
N LYS A 343 0.73 -4.52 -23.51
CA LYS A 343 0.14 -3.42 -24.32
C LYS A 343 -0.37 -2.26 -23.45
N LYS A 344 -0.86 -2.55 -22.23
CA LYS A 344 -1.40 -1.58 -21.28
C LYS A 344 -0.79 -1.82 -19.89
N PRO A 345 0.51 -1.50 -19.67
CA PRO A 345 1.19 -1.87 -18.43
C PRO A 345 0.55 -1.25 -17.18
N LYS A 346 -0.09 -0.06 -17.29
CA LYS A 346 -0.77 0.62 -16.19
C LYS A 346 -2.21 0.14 -15.94
N ASN A 347 -2.68 -0.88 -16.65
CA ASN A 347 -4.03 -1.41 -16.48
C ASN A 347 -4.09 -2.44 -15.34
N HIS A 348 -3.78 -2.02 -14.14
CA HIS A 348 -3.85 -2.80 -12.91
C HIS A 348 -4.49 -1.99 -11.78
N MET A 349 -4.86 -2.66 -10.68
CA MET A 349 -5.50 -2.06 -9.50
C MET A 349 -4.51 -1.68 -8.39
N GLY A 350 -3.20 -1.88 -8.56
CA GLY A 350 -2.22 -1.70 -7.48
C GLY A 350 -2.10 -0.25 -6.96
N PHE A 351 -2.57 0.73 -7.72
CA PHE A 351 -2.75 2.12 -7.27
C PHE A 351 -4.22 2.51 -7.09
N GLY A 352 -5.14 1.55 -7.09
CA GLY A 352 -6.57 1.81 -7.11
C GLY A 352 -7.06 2.43 -8.42
N ARG A 353 -8.32 2.85 -8.45
CA ARG A 353 -8.97 3.56 -9.56
C ARG A 353 -10.01 4.56 -9.04
N GLY A 354 -10.54 5.39 -9.95
CA GLY A 354 -11.59 6.36 -9.64
C GLY A 354 -11.10 7.51 -8.78
N ALA A 355 -11.96 8.02 -7.92
CA ALA A 355 -11.66 9.17 -7.07
C ALA A 355 -10.50 8.90 -6.12
N HIS A 356 -10.40 7.68 -5.59
CA HIS A 356 -9.34 7.23 -4.67
C HIS A 356 -8.07 6.69 -5.36
N PHE A 357 -7.87 6.96 -6.66
CA PHE A 357 -6.59 6.65 -7.30
C PHE A 357 -5.44 7.27 -6.49
N CYS A 358 -4.39 6.48 -6.24
CA CYS A 358 -3.28 6.82 -5.35
C CYS A 358 -2.64 8.17 -5.71
N ILE A 359 -2.70 9.10 -4.77
CA ILE A 359 -2.12 10.44 -4.94
C ILE A 359 -0.59 10.38 -5.00
N GLY A 360 0.04 9.44 -4.28
CA GLY A 360 1.49 9.22 -4.24
C GLY A 360 2.07 8.42 -5.41
N ALA A 361 1.25 7.98 -6.38
CA ALA A 361 1.70 7.08 -7.45
C ALA A 361 2.89 7.58 -8.27
N THR A 362 3.03 8.90 -8.44
CA THR A 362 4.17 9.52 -9.13
C THR A 362 5.44 9.44 -8.28
N LEU A 363 5.33 9.69 -6.97
CA LEU A 363 6.45 9.62 -6.04
C LEU A 363 6.95 8.18 -5.90
N ALA A 364 6.06 7.22 -5.66
CA ALA A 364 6.40 5.81 -5.55
C ALA A 364 7.15 5.29 -6.80
N ARG A 365 6.68 5.66 -8.00
CA ARG A 365 7.38 5.31 -9.25
C ARG A 365 8.77 5.93 -9.34
N LEU A 366 8.93 7.18 -8.91
CA LEU A 366 10.24 7.85 -8.92
C LEU A 366 11.19 7.17 -7.94
N GLU A 367 10.75 6.89 -6.73
CA GLU A 367 11.56 6.23 -5.70
C GLU A 367 12.05 4.86 -6.18
N VAL A 368 11.12 4.01 -6.64
CA VAL A 368 11.45 2.66 -7.10
C VAL A 368 12.30 2.69 -8.37
N LYS A 369 12.08 3.63 -9.28
CA LYS A 369 12.93 3.81 -10.45
C LYS A 369 14.37 4.11 -10.05
N ILE A 370 14.58 5.08 -9.17
CA ILE A 370 15.93 5.47 -8.69
C ILE A 370 16.58 4.30 -7.94
N PHE A 371 15.81 3.58 -7.13
CA PHE A 371 16.26 2.39 -6.43
C PHE A 371 16.79 1.32 -7.40
N ILE A 372 16.00 0.98 -8.44
CA ILE A 372 16.40 0.00 -9.48
C ILE A 372 17.66 0.46 -10.22
N GLU A 373 17.70 1.72 -10.67
CA GLU A 373 18.86 2.28 -11.35
C GLU A 373 20.12 2.17 -10.50
N THR A 374 20.01 2.45 -9.20
CA THR A 374 21.14 2.38 -8.27
C THR A 374 21.54 0.94 -8.00
N LEU A 375 20.58 0.05 -7.79
CA LEU A 375 20.84 -1.38 -7.53
C LEU A 375 21.56 -2.04 -8.73
N LEU A 376 21.01 -1.86 -9.94
CA LEU A 376 21.58 -2.42 -11.17
C LEU A 376 22.96 -1.85 -11.50
N LYS A 377 23.28 -0.62 -11.08
CA LYS A 377 24.60 -0.02 -11.20
C LYS A 377 25.58 -0.54 -10.16
N SER A 378 25.10 -0.89 -8.97
CA SER A 378 25.95 -1.29 -7.85
C SER A 378 26.39 -2.76 -7.92
N PHE A 379 25.60 -3.62 -8.54
CA PHE A 379 25.87 -5.04 -8.68
C PHE A 379 25.91 -5.42 -10.17
N ASP A 380 26.88 -6.22 -10.58
CA ASP A 380 26.90 -6.78 -11.95
C ASP A 380 25.78 -7.82 -12.13
N GLN A 381 25.62 -8.71 -11.16
CA GLN A 381 24.51 -9.62 -11.00
C GLN A 381 24.27 -9.89 -9.52
N PHE A 382 23.04 -10.21 -9.18
CA PHE A 382 22.68 -10.69 -7.85
C PHE A 382 21.53 -11.71 -7.95
N LYS A 383 21.44 -12.58 -6.97
CA LYS A 383 20.38 -13.59 -6.84
C LYS A 383 19.93 -13.69 -5.38
N LEU A 384 18.81 -14.35 -5.15
CA LEU A 384 18.39 -14.67 -3.79
C LEU A 384 19.42 -15.60 -3.14
N LYS A 385 19.73 -15.34 -1.88
CA LYS A 385 20.62 -16.19 -1.07
C LYS A 385 19.85 -17.35 -0.44
N ASN A 386 18.58 -17.10 -0.07
CA ASN A 386 17.65 -18.04 0.57
C ASN A 386 16.23 -17.78 0.04
N ASP A 387 15.29 -18.64 0.42
CA ASP A 387 13.88 -18.38 0.20
C ASP A 387 13.42 -17.24 1.11
N PRO A 388 12.85 -16.16 0.57
CA PRO A 388 12.48 -15.01 1.36
C PRO A 388 11.25 -15.28 2.23
N LEU A 389 11.16 -14.57 3.38
CA LEU A 389 10.01 -14.66 4.27
C LEU A 389 9.14 -13.41 4.16
N TYR A 390 7.82 -13.62 4.06
CA TYR A 390 6.84 -12.55 4.11
C TYR A 390 6.37 -12.28 5.53
N LEU A 391 5.98 -11.03 5.78
CA LEU A 391 5.20 -10.68 6.97
C LEU A 391 3.89 -11.50 6.99
N ASN A 392 3.52 -12.01 8.15
CA ASN A 392 2.24 -12.66 8.36
C ASN A 392 1.13 -11.60 8.35
N SER A 393 0.68 -11.22 7.18
CA SER A 393 -0.33 -10.16 6.99
C SER A 393 -1.25 -10.50 5.81
N ILE A 394 -2.54 -10.39 6.05
CA ILE A 394 -3.53 -10.50 4.98
C ILE A 394 -3.53 -9.25 4.09
N PHE A 395 -3.05 -8.10 4.59
CA PHE A 395 -3.17 -6.80 3.92
C PHE A 395 -1.94 -6.40 3.13
N VAL A 396 -0.76 -6.37 3.76
CA VAL A 396 0.47 -5.91 3.11
C VAL A 396 1.37 -7.07 2.69
N ARG A 397 1.88 -7.01 1.45
CA ARG A 397 2.86 -7.95 0.93
C ARG A 397 4.27 -7.41 1.17
N ARG A 398 4.79 -7.58 2.37
CA ARG A 398 6.10 -7.10 2.80
C ARG A 398 7.00 -8.26 3.21
N PHE A 399 8.29 -8.15 2.92
CA PHE A 399 9.28 -9.13 3.36
C PHE A 399 9.76 -8.81 4.78
N THR A 400 9.94 -9.86 5.58
CA THR A 400 10.64 -9.83 6.87
C THR A 400 12.04 -10.42 6.77
N ASP A 401 12.28 -11.21 5.73
CA ASP A 401 13.61 -11.68 5.33
C ASP A 401 13.72 -11.65 3.81
N LEU A 402 14.74 -10.97 3.29
CA LEU A 402 15.04 -10.85 1.88
C LEU A 402 16.55 -10.61 1.74
N GLU A 403 17.30 -11.66 1.42
CA GLU A 403 18.75 -11.59 1.26
C GLU A 403 19.18 -11.84 -0.19
N ILE A 404 20.19 -11.08 -0.63
CA ILE A 404 20.83 -11.25 -1.94
C ILE A 404 22.32 -11.59 -1.77
N MET A 405 22.87 -12.28 -2.80
CA MET A 405 24.31 -12.55 -2.92
C MET A 405 24.80 -12.34 -4.35
#